data_9e86ee8097c1290ebe6b3c55c328a7aa
#
_entry.id   9e86ee8097c1290ebe6b3c55c328a7aa
#
_cell.length_a   1.000
_cell.length_b   1.000
_cell.length_c   1.000
_cell.angle_alpha   90.00
_cell.angle_beta   90.00
_cell.angle_gamma   90.00
#
_symmetry.space_group_name_H-M   'P 1'
#
loop_
_entity.id
_entity.type
_entity.pdbx_description
1 polymer ?
#
loop_
_entity_poly.entity_id
_entity_poly.type
_entity_poly.pdbx_seq_one_letter_code
_entity_poly.pdbx_strand_id
1 'polypeptide(L)'
;KNPGDTVLSDVRCSWIVAEEVVKAGGTHVMSRVGHAHIKRQMKELGAVFAGELSSHFYFRDFFGVECADGVALILIDMIRRSGKPLSELVRPLRRYAQSGEINFEIEDKAGAIDRIRDRFAPGAMDVIEIDGLRIEHSDWWCSVRASNTEPVLRLNVEGKSRARMEEMRDAIAALIRS
;
A
#
# COMPACT_ATOMS: atom_id res chain seq x y z
N LYS A 1 18.26 -2.02 -13.80
CA LYS A 1 17.21 -3.05 -13.83
C LYS A 1 17.87 -4.38 -13.54
N ASN A 2 17.56 -4.96 -12.41
CA ASN A 2 18.06 -6.28 -12.03
C ASN A 2 16.84 -7.20 -11.93
N PRO A 3 16.54 -7.98 -12.99
CA PRO A 3 15.46 -8.98 -12.92
C PRO A 3 15.71 -9.94 -11.76
N GLY A 4 14.64 -10.24 -10.99
CA GLY A 4 14.72 -11.09 -9.82
C GLY A 4 14.92 -10.34 -8.48
N ASP A 5 15.26 -9.05 -8.51
CA ASP A 5 15.35 -8.26 -7.27
C ASP A 5 14.01 -8.18 -6.53
N THR A 6 14.06 -8.28 -5.20
CA THR A 6 12.88 -8.13 -4.33
C THR A 6 12.66 -6.67 -3.98
N VAL A 7 11.40 -6.24 -4.08
CA VAL A 7 10.93 -4.90 -3.70
C VAL A 7 9.79 -5.05 -2.70
N LEU A 8 9.83 -4.31 -1.59
CA LEU A 8 8.77 -4.29 -0.58
C LEU A 8 7.87 -3.08 -0.75
N SER A 9 6.58 -3.26 -0.43
CA SER A 9 5.68 -2.14 -0.14
C SER A 9 4.76 -2.48 1.04
N ASP A 10 4.28 -1.47 1.75
CA ASP A 10 3.37 -1.74 2.87
C ASP A 10 1.95 -2.14 2.39
N VAL A 11 1.17 -2.73 3.30
CA VAL A 11 -0.19 -3.25 3.06
C VAL A 11 -1.19 -2.22 2.54
N ARG A 12 -0.87 -0.92 2.59
CA ARG A 12 -1.73 0.18 2.12
C ARG A 12 -1.44 0.58 0.67
N CYS A 13 -0.34 0.08 0.11
CA CYS A 13 0.07 0.46 -1.22
C CYS A 13 -0.86 -0.11 -2.30
N SER A 14 -1.00 0.64 -3.37
CA SER A 14 -1.81 0.29 -4.55
C SER A 14 -1.32 -0.99 -5.23
N TRP A 15 -2.23 -1.73 -5.85
CA TRP A 15 -1.90 -2.84 -6.77
C TRP A 15 -0.89 -2.46 -7.84
N ILE A 16 -0.91 -1.20 -8.28
CA ILE A 16 0.02 -0.71 -9.31
C ILE A 16 1.49 -0.94 -8.94
N VAL A 17 1.83 -0.90 -7.63
CA VAL A 17 3.21 -1.11 -7.17
C VAL A 17 3.64 -2.55 -7.46
N ALA A 18 2.83 -3.53 -7.05
CA ALA A 18 3.09 -4.94 -7.31
C ALA A 18 3.17 -5.23 -8.83
N GLU A 19 2.22 -4.69 -9.59
CA GLU A 19 2.16 -4.88 -11.05
C GLU A 19 3.39 -4.32 -11.77
N GLU A 20 3.83 -3.11 -11.42
CA GLU A 20 5.01 -2.51 -12.07
C GLU A 20 6.32 -3.19 -11.63
N VAL A 21 6.42 -3.69 -10.39
CA VAL A 21 7.57 -4.50 -9.95
C VAL A 21 7.64 -5.79 -10.74
N VAL A 22 6.53 -6.54 -10.85
CA VAL A 22 6.46 -7.81 -11.60
C VAL A 22 6.71 -7.56 -13.09
N LYS A 23 6.12 -6.54 -13.68
CA LYS A 23 6.34 -6.14 -15.07
C LYS A 23 7.82 -5.78 -15.36
N ALA A 24 8.51 -5.24 -14.36
CA ALA A 24 9.95 -4.97 -14.46
C ALA A 24 10.83 -6.22 -14.25
N GLY A 25 10.23 -7.40 -13.99
CA GLY A 25 10.92 -8.66 -13.74
C GLY A 25 11.38 -8.85 -12.30
N GLY A 26 10.90 -8.02 -11.37
CA GLY A 26 11.17 -8.14 -9.93
C GLY A 26 10.15 -9.00 -9.19
N THR A 27 10.43 -9.26 -7.92
CA THR A 27 9.52 -9.91 -6.99
C THR A 27 8.97 -8.88 -6.01
N HIS A 28 7.64 -8.75 -5.95
CA HIS A 28 6.98 -7.88 -4.98
C HIS A 28 6.65 -8.66 -3.71
N VAL A 29 6.92 -8.07 -2.55
CA VAL A 29 6.52 -8.62 -1.25
C VAL A 29 5.86 -7.52 -0.41
N MET A 30 4.72 -7.86 0.16
CA MET A 30 3.99 -6.96 1.05
C MET A 30 4.59 -6.97 2.46
N SER A 31 4.64 -5.81 3.09
CA SER A 31 5.18 -5.60 4.45
C SER A 31 4.14 -5.00 5.38
N ARG A 32 4.37 -5.19 6.68
CA ARG A 32 3.72 -4.37 7.72
C ARG A 32 4.12 -2.91 7.57
N VAL A 33 3.25 -2.02 8.03
CA VAL A 33 3.55 -0.58 8.14
C VAL A 33 4.58 -0.33 9.24
N GLY A 34 5.56 0.52 8.94
CA GLY A 34 6.53 0.98 9.91
C GLY A 34 7.97 0.57 9.62
N HIS A 35 8.85 1.54 9.75
CA HIS A 35 10.26 1.45 9.37
C HIS A 35 11.03 0.26 10.00
N ALA A 36 10.72 -0.11 11.24
CA ALA A 36 11.39 -1.22 11.92
C ALA A 36 11.07 -2.57 11.27
N HIS A 37 9.80 -2.77 10.86
CA HIS A 37 9.37 -3.99 10.18
C HIS A 37 9.96 -4.07 8.77
N ILE A 38 9.89 -2.97 8.02
CA ILE A 38 10.41 -2.89 6.66
C ILE A 38 11.91 -3.13 6.62
N LYS A 39 12.69 -2.44 7.47
CA LYS A 39 14.15 -2.62 7.52
C LYS A 39 14.58 -4.05 7.84
N ARG A 40 13.90 -4.69 8.79
CA ARG A 40 14.13 -6.09 9.13
C ARG A 40 13.84 -7.00 7.94
N GLN A 41 12.65 -6.87 7.33
CA GLN A 41 12.23 -7.69 6.22
C GLN A 41 13.10 -7.47 4.98
N MET A 42 13.54 -6.23 4.71
CA MET A 42 14.52 -5.94 3.66
C MET A 42 15.80 -6.73 3.84
N LYS A 43 16.33 -6.77 5.08
CA LYS A 43 17.56 -7.51 5.40
C LYS A 43 17.35 -9.02 5.25
N GLU A 44 16.25 -9.56 5.75
CA GLU A 44 15.92 -10.99 5.68
C GLU A 44 15.76 -11.49 4.25
N LEU A 45 15.15 -10.70 3.37
CA LEU A 45 14.86 -11.06 1.99
C LEU A 45 15.91 -10.56 0.98
N GLY A 46 16.91 -9.81 1.42
CA GLY A 46 17.86 -9.16 0.51
C GLY A 46 17.22 -8.13 -0.41
N ALA A 47 16.08 -7.55 -0.02
CA ALA A 47 15.33 -6.64 -0.86
C ALA A 47 16.15 -5.38 -1.20
N VAL A 48 16.06 -4.94 -2.44
CA VAL A 48 16.85 -3.79 -2.96
C VAL A 48 16.22 -2.45 -2.62
N PHE A 49 14.90 -2.43 -2.50
CA PHE A 49 14.10 -1.22 -2.28
C PHE A 49 12.84 -1.54 -1.49
N ALA A 50 12.40 -0.58 -0.68
CA ALA A 50 11.09 -0.60 -0.07
C ALA A 50 10.47 0.79 -0.06
N GLY A 51 9.12 0.84 -0.12
CA GLY A 51 8.36 2.08 -0.02
C GLY A 51 7.11 1.94 0.83
N GLU A 52 6.75 3.00 1.52
CA GLU A 52 5.50 3.11 2.27
C GLU A 52 4.55 4.11 1.60
N LEU A 53 3.24 3.92 1.80
CA LEU A 53 2.22 4.89 1.37
C LEU A 53 2.48 6.30 1.96
N SER A 54 3.10 6.35 3.13
CA SER A 54 3.50 7.59 3.82
C SER A 54 4.73 8.28 3.24
N SER A 55 5.22 7.84 2.07
CA SER A 55 6.39 8.40 1.38
C SER A 55 7.72 8.23 2.11
N HIS A 56 7.84 7.15 2.88
CA HIS A 56 9.13 6.68 3.39
C HIS A 56 9.70 5.66 2.39
N PHE A 57 10.97 5.82 2.04
CA PHE A 57 11.65 5.00 1.04
C PHE A 57 12.98 4.51 1.56
N TYR A 58 13.28 3.23 1.31
CA TYR A 58 14.44 2.53 1.84
C TYR A 58 15.22 1.89 0.70
N PHE A 59 16.53 2.01 0.73
CA PHE A 59 17.42 1.42 -0.26
C PHE A 59 18.44 0.50 0.41
N ARG A 60 18.61 -0.71 -0.12
CA ARG A 60 19.65 -1.64 0.33
C ARG A 60 21.04 -0.99 0.28
N ASP A 61 21.34 -0.30 -0.81
CA ASP A 61 22.64 0.31 -1.07
C ASP A 61 22.93 1.51 -0.15
N PHE A 62 21.90 2.03 0.53
CA PHE A 62 22.04 2.99 1.64
C PHE A 62 21.81 2.32 3.00
N PHE A 63 22.31 1.09 3.17
CA PHE A 63 22.22 0.32 4.42
C PHE A 63 20.79 0.04 4.90
N GLY A 64 19.79 0.07 4.03
CA GLY A 64 18.39 -0.09 4.36
C GLY A 64 17.81 1.06 5.20
N VAL A 65 18.46 2.22 5.24
CA VAL A 65 17.91 3.41 5.91
C VAL A 65 16.99 4.17 4.97
N GLU A 66 16.13 4.96 5.58
CA GLU A 66 15.26 5.87 4.83
C GLU A 66 16.07 6.94 4.10
N CYS A 67 15.74 7.17 2.83
CA CYS A 67 16.43 8.13 1.98
C CYS A 67 15.45 8.80 1.00
N ALA A 68 14.66 9.76 1.50
CA ALA A 68 13.75 10.54 0.68
C ALA A 68 14.49 11.40 -0.36
N ASP A 69 15.66 11.94 0.02
CA ASP A 69 16.50 12.74 -0.89
C ASP A 69 16.98 11.91 -2.10
N GLY A 70 17.30 10.64 -1.88
CA GLY A 70 17.64 9.71 -2.96
C GLY A 70 16.52 9.55 -3.98
N VAL A 71 15.28 9.41 -3.51
CA VAL A 71 14.10 9.36 -4.40
C VAL A 71 13.89 10.68 -5.13
N ALA A 72 14.06 11.82 -4.47
CA ALA A 72 13.95 13.12 -5.11
C ALA A 72 14.98 13.29 -6.26
N LEU A 73 16.22 12.88 -6.03
CA LEU A 73 17.26 12.90 -7.08
C LEU A 73 16.95 11.96 -8.25
N ILE A 74 16.43 10.75 -7.98
CA ILE A 74 15.98 9.81 -9.00
C ILE A 74 14.85 10.42 -9.85
N LEU A 75 13.85 11.03 -9.21
CA LEU A 75 12.73 11.66 -9.90
C LEU A 75 13.19 12.84 -10.77
N ILE A 76 14.10 13.67 -10.27
CA ILE A 76 14.70 14.78 -11.04
C ILE A 76 15.43 14.26 -12.27
N ASP A 77 16.23 13.19 -12.11
CA ASP A 77 16.94 12.57 -13.25
C ASP A 77 15.98 11.96 -14.27
N MET A 78 14.91 11.29 -13.80
CA MET A 78 13.86 10.75 -14.68
C MET A 78 13.15 11.85 -15.49
N ILE A 79 12.79 12.97 -14.86
CA ILE A 79 12.19 14.14 -15.53
C ILE A 79 13.17 14.69 -16.57
N ARG A 80 14.42 14.89 -16.18
CA ARG A 80 15.47 15.42 -17.07
C ARG A 80 15.69 14.53 -18.30
N ARG A 81 15.81 13.22 -18.11
CA ARG A 81 16.05 12.25 -19.20
C ARG A 81 14.85 12.07 -20.11
N SER A 82 13.65 12.11 -19.56
CA SER A 82 12.42 11.91 -20.34
C SER A 82 12.01 13.17 -21.12
N GLY A 83 12.43 14.35 -20.70
CA GLY A 83 11.95 15.64 -21.22
C GLY A 83 10.47 15.90 -20.93
N LYS A 84 9.84 15.10 -20.05
CA LYS A 84 8.41 15.17 -19.71
C LYS A 84 8.19 15.65 -18.28
N PRO A 85 7.12 16.40 -18.00
CA PRO A 85 6.77 16.75 -16.63
C PRO A 85 6.37 15.49 -15.85
N LEU A 86 6.55 15.52 -14.51
CA LEU A 86 6.23 14.41 -13.63
C LEU A 86 4.78 13.91 -13.79
N SER A 87 3.83 14.85 -14.01
CA SER A 87 2.41 14.51 -14.23
C SER A 87 2.19 13.56 -15.42
N GLU A 88 2.99 13.68 -16.48
CA GLU A 88 2.94 12.77 -17.62
C GLU A 88 3.60 11.41 -17.33
N LEU A 89 4.68 11.41 -16.55
CA LEU A 89 5.35 10.17 -16.14
C LEU A 89 4.47 9.33 -15.21
N VAL A 90 3.71 9.98 -14.33
CA VAL A 90 2.82 9.32 -13.36
C VAL A 90 1.47 8.93 -13.98
N ARG A 91 1.01 9.60 -15.04
CA ARG A 91 -0.30 9.36 -15.65
C ARG A 91 -0.59 7.88 -15.99
N PRO A 92 0.33 7.09 -16.58
CA PRO A 92 0.11 5.67 -16.86
C PRO A 92 -0.02 4.79 -15.61
N LEU A 93 0.42 5.28 -14.44
CA LEU A 93 0.36 4.59 -13.17
C LEU A 93 -0.93 4.83 -12.40
N ARG A 94 -1.73 5.83 -12.82
CA ARG A 94 -3.04 6.15 -12.21
C ARG A 94 -4.15 5.29 -12.80
N ARG A 95 -4.04 3.96 -12.59
CA ARG A 95 -5.01 2.99 -13.14
C ARG A 95 -6.16 2.69 -12.19
N TYR A 96 -5.99 2.98 -10.93
CA TYR A 96 -6.94 2.65 -9.86
C TYR A 96 -7.45 3.89 -9.14
N ALA A 97 -8.69 3.83 -8.68
CA ALA A 97 -9.28 4.88 -7.85
C ALA A 97 -9.02 4.57 -6.38
N GLN A 98 -8.46 5.53 -5.65
CA GLN A 98 -8.07 5.39 -4.23
C GLN A 98 -8.91 6.31 -3.36
N SER A 99 -9.31 5.84 -2.17
CA SER A 99 -10.03 6.63 -1.17
C SER A 99 -9.14 7.63 -0.43
N GLY A 100 -7.81 7.42 -0.47
CA GLY A 100 -6.93 7.96 0.56
C GLY A 100 -7.10 7.22 1.90
N GLU A 101 -6.35 7.63 2.91
CA GLU A 101 -6.47 7.09 4.28
C GLU A 101 -7.59 7.83 5.03
N ILE A 102 -8.55 7.08 5.58
CA ILE A 102 -9.68 7.60 6.34
C ILE A 102 -9.56 7.14 7.79
N ASN A 103 -9.63 8.06 8.73
CA ASN A 103 -9.49 7.79 10.15
C ASN A 103 -10.87 7.76 10.83
N PHE A 104 -11.06 6.78 11.72
CA PHE A 104 -12.27 6.61 12.53
C PHE A 104 -11.87 6.54 14.01
N GLU A 105 -12.40 7.44 14.80
CA GLU A 105 -12.31 7.40 16.25
C GLU A 105 -13.44 6.50 16.77
N ILE A 106 -13.10 5.26 17.14
CA ILE A 106 -14.03 4.26 17.66
C ILE A 106 -13.38 3.49 18.81
N GLU A 107 -14.19 3.06 19.76
CA GLU A 107 -13.73 2.29 20.92
C GLU A 107 -13.47 0.82 20.54
N ASP A 108 -14.45 0.17 19.91
CA ASP A 108 -14.40 -1.24 19.51
C ASP A 108 -13.76 -1.44 18.13
N LYS A 109 -12.43 -1.26 18.06
CA LYS A 109 -11.67 -1.46 16.82
C LYS A 109 -11.63 -2.91 16.39
N ALA A 110 -11.55 -3.84 17.34
CA ALA A 110 -11.47 -5.28 17.05
C ALA A 110 -12.81 -5.78 16.48
N GLY A 111 -13.92 -5.46 17.13
CA GLY A 111 -15.24 -5.83 16.62
C GLY A 111 -15.55 -5.22 15.25
N ALA A 112 -15.10 -3.98 14.99
CA ALA A 112 -15.24 -3.38 13.67
C ALA A 112 -14.47 -4.18 12.59
N ILE A 113 -13.25 -4.60 12.87
CA ILE A 113 -12.45 -5.45 11.96
C ILE A 113 -13.14 -6.80 11.75
N ASP A 114 -13.69 -7.41 12.80
CA ASP A 114 -14.38 -8.71 12.70
C ASP A 114 -15.66 -8.58 11.85
N ARG A 115 -16.47 -7.54 12.03
CA ARG A 115 -17.64 -7.28 11.19
C ARG A 115 -17.28 -7.13 9.70
N ILE A 116 -16.17 -6.45 9.41
CA ILE A 116 -15.67 -6.29 8.04
C ILE A 116 -15.20 -7.63 7.48
N ARG A 117 -14.47 -8.42 8.27
CA ARG A 117 -14.03 -9.76 7.89
C ARG A 117 -15.22 -10.65 7.55
N ASP A 118 -16.19 -10.76 8.46
CA ASP A 118 -17.36 -11.62 8.30
C ASP A 118 -18.17 -11.25 7.04
N ARG A 119 -18.24 -9.95 6.75
CA ARG A 119 -19.00 -9.44 5.60
C ARG A 119 -18.30 -9.60 4.26
N PHE A 120 -16.98 -9.39 4.20
CA PHE A 120 -16.26 -9.25 2.95
C PHE A 120 -15.19 -10.32 2.68
N ALA A 121 -14.74 -11.09 3.68
CA ALA A 121 -13.83 -12.20 3.43
C ALA A 121 -14.48 -13.36 2.63
N PRO A 122 -15.78 -13.67 2.79
CA PRO A 122 -16.41 -14.64 1.91
C PRO A 122 -16.38 -14.20 0.44
N GLY A 123 -15.77 -15.03 -0.43
CA GLY A 123 -15.62 -14.75 -1.86
C GLY A 123 -14.46 -13.81 -2.21
N ALA A 124 -13.63 -13.42 -1.25
CA ALA A 124 -12.39 -12.70 -1.52
C ALA A 124 -11.38 -13.56 -2.29
N MET A 125 -10.54 -12.92 -3.08
CA MET A 125 -9.39 -13.58 -3.74
C MET A 125 -8.27 -13.83 -2.74
N ASP A 126 -8.08 -12.90 -1.79
CA ASP A 126 -7.08 -13.02 -0.72
C ASP A 126 -7.53 -12.27 0.54
N VAL A 127 -7.09 -12.79 1.70
CA VAL A 127 -7.30 -12.18 3.02
C VAL A 127 -5.96 -12.16 3.75
N ILE A 128 -5.41 -10.97 3.96
CA ILE A 128 -4.06 -10.75 4.45
C ILE A 128 -4.13 -10.10 5.82
N GLU A 129 -3.53 -10.73 6.83
CA GLU A 129 -3.58 -10.29 8.23
C GLU A 129 -2.19 -9.96 8.80
N ILE A 130 -1.27 -9.51 7.97
CA ILE A 130 0.09 -9.17 8.41
C ILE A 130 0.14 -7.85 9.20
N ASP A 131 -0.83 -6.94 8.97
CA ASP A 131 -0.97 -5.66 9.70
C ASP A 131 -2.43 -5.19 9.64
N GLY A 132 -3.22 -5.62 10.62
CA GLY A 132 -4.67 -5.49 10.57
C GLY A 132 -5.29 -6.46 9.57
N LEU A 133 -6.28 -6.02 8.81
CA LEU A 133 -7.02 -6.82 7.86
C LEU A 133 -6.96 -6.16 6.48
N ARG A 134 -6.39 -6.84 5.49
CA ARG A 134 -6.53 -6.49 4.07
C ARG A 134 -7.33 -7.58 3.36
N ILE A 135 -8.37 -7.19 2.63
CA ILE A 135 -9.22 -8.08 1.84
C ILE A 135 -9.12 -7.65 0.39
N GLU A 136 -8.83 -8.60 -0.50
CA GLU A 136 -8.72 -8.36 -1.94
C GLU A 136 -9.80 -9.11 -2.72
N HIS A 137 -10.54 -8.38 -3.53
CA HIS A 137 -11.45 -8.90 -4.53
C HIS A 137 -10.93 -8.63 -5.94
N SER A 138 -11.61 -9.14 -6.97
CA SER A 138 -11.17 -9.00 -8.37
C SER A 138 -11.16 -7.55 -8.88
N ASP A 139 -11.92 -6.65 -8.25
CA ASP A 139 -12.16 -5.28 -8.71
C ASP A 139 -11.97 -4.19 -7.63
N TRP A 140 -11.67 -4.60 -6.38
CA TRP A 140 -11.38 -3.69 -5.27
C TRP A 140 -10.61 -4.40 -4.16
N TRP A 141 -9.94 -3.63 -3.31
CA TRP A 141 -9.40 -4.08 -2.03
C TRP A 141 -9.61 -3.04 -0.95
N CYS A 142 -9.59 -3.48 0.30
CA CYS A 142 -9.49 -2.60 1.45
C CYS A 142 -8.38 -3.04 2.41
N SER A 143 -7.84 -2.08 3.15
CA SER A 143 -6.96 -2.32 4.31
C SER A 143 -7.55 -1.58 5.50
N VAL A 144 -7.83 -2.31 6.59
CA VAL A 144 -8.35 -1.78 7.84
C VAL A 144 -7.41 -2.16 8.96
N ARG A 145 -6.87 -1.17 9.67
CA ARG A 145 -5.90 -1.42 10.74
C ARG A 145 -6.02 -0.41 11.88
N ALA A 146 -5.72 -0.84 13.09
CA ALA A 146 -5.54 0.07 14.21
C ALA A 146 -4.25 0.89 14.01
N SER A 147 -4.28 2.18 14.30
CA SER A 147 -3.07 2.99 14.31
C SER A 147 -2.18 2.60 15.49
N ASN A 148 -0.86 2.57 15.26
CA ASN A 148 0.11 2.28 16.30
C ASN A 148 0.40 3.50 17.21
N THR A 149 0.06 4.70 16.75
CA THR A 149 0.41 5.97 17.41
C THR A 149 -0.79 6.78 17.88
N GLU A 150 -1.97 6.50 17.34
CA GLU A 150 -3.19 7.26 17.59
C GLU A 150 -4.37 6.32 17.92
N PRO A 151 -5.37 6.76 18.68
CA PRO A 151 -6.50 5.92 19.05
C PRO A 151 -7.54 5.75 17.92
N VAL A 152 -7.11 5.62 16.67
CA VAL A 152 -7.96 5.53 15.48
C VAL A 152 -7.86 4.19 14.77
N LEU A 153 -8.93 3.81 14.07
CA LEU A 153 -8.95 2.79 13.04
C LEU A 153 -8.79 3.47 11.69
N ARG A 154 -7.88 2.97 10.85
CA ARG A 154 -7.55 3.53 9.54
C ARG A 154 -8.06 2.62 8.44
N LEU A 155 -8.73 3.23 7.46
CA LEU A 155 -9.27 2.57 6.27
C LEU A 155 -8.61 3.13 5.02
N ASN A 156 -8.13 2.24 4.17
CA ASN A 156 -7.77 2.52 2.78
C ASN A 156 -8.59 1.62 1.86
N VAL A 157 -9.14 2.16 0.78
CA VAL A 157 -9.86 1.40 -0.25
C VAL A 157 -9.35 1.79 -1.62
N GLU A 158 -9.16 0.81 -2.47
CA GLU A 158 -8.84 1.00 -3.88
C GLU A 158 -9.78 0.17 -4.75
N GLY A 159 -10.19 0.69 -5.88
CA GLY A 159 -11.06 0.00 -6.83
C GLY A 159 -10.63 0.23 -8.27
N LYS A 160 -10.99 -0.69 -9.17
CA LYS A 160 -10.76 -0.57 -10.62
C LYS A 160 -11.55 0.59 -11.23
N SER A 161 -12.60 1.07 -10.56
CA SER A 161 -13.33 2.27 -10.92
C SER A 161 -13.61 3.14 -9.69
N ARG A 162 -13.83 4.44 -9.93
CA ARG A 162 -14.20 5.36 -8.86
C ARG A 162 -15.52 4.94 -8.19
N ALA A 163 -16.53 4.58 -8.97
CA ALA A 163 -17.82 4.15 -8.43
C ALA A 163 -17.68 2.93 -7.51
N ARG A 164 -16.86 1.94 -7.90
CA ARG A 164 -16.64 0.74 -7.07
C ARG A 164 -15.87 1.07 -5.80
N MET A 165 -14.85 1.91 -5.88
CA MET A 165 -14.10 2.36 -4.70
C MET A 165 -15.03 3.09 -3.72
N GLU A 166 -15.84 4.03 -4.19
CA GLU A 166 -16.77 4.81 -3.37
C GLU A 166 -17.83 3.91 -2.73
N GLU A 167 -18.43 2.98 -3.47
CA GLU A 167 -19.39 1.99 -2.96
C GLU A 167 -18.79 1.18 -1.79
N MET A 168 -17.58 0.63 -1.98
CA MET A 168 -16.95 -0.19 -0.96
C MET A 168 -16.46 0.62 0.22
N ARG A 169 -15.91 1.81 -0.01
CA ARG A 169 -15.55 2.76 1.05
C ARG A 169 -16.74 3.05 1.96
N ASP A 170 -17.89 3.37 1.38
CA ASP A 170 -19.08 3.76 2.14
C ASP A 170 -19.70 2.58 2.88
N ALA A 171 -19.72 1.39 2.25
CA ALA A 171 -20.18 0.16 2.89
C ALA A 171 -19.29 -0.23 4.09
N ILE A 172 -17.97 -0.15 3.94
CA ILE A 172 -17.02 -0.45 5.03
C ILE A 172 -17.10 0.61 6.12
N ALA A 173 -17.19 1.89 5.76
CA ALA A 173 -17.32 2.98 6.73
C ALA A 173 -18.62 2.86 7.56
N ALA A 174 -19.72 2.37 7.00
CA ALA A 174 -20.94 2.08 7.73
C ALA A 174 -20.75 0.97 8.78
N LEU A 175 -20.05 -0.12 8.41
CA LEU A 175 -19.71 -1.22 9.35
C LEU A 175 -18.76 -0.79 10.46
N ILE A 176 -17.86 0.16 10.19
CA ILE A 176 -16.96 0.69 11.22
C ILE A 176 -17.74 1.49 12.27
N ARG A 177 -18.79 2.20 11.86
CA ARG A 177 -19.61 3.06 12.75
C ARG A 177 -20.74 2.34 13.47
N SER A 178 -21.10 1.11 13.07
CA SER A 178 -22.10 0.28 13.72
C SER A 178 -21.55 -0.41 14.98
#